data_56c480a30e7078efe64ad28231f68dc5
#
_entry.id   56c480a30e7078efe64ad28231f68dc5
#
_cell.length_a   1.000
_cell.length_b   1.000
_cell.length_c   1.000
_cell.angle_alpha   90.00
_cell.angle_beta   90.00
_cell.angle_gamma   90.00
#
_symmetry.space_group_name_H-M   'P 1'
#
loop_
_entity.id
_entity.type
_entity.pdbx_description
1 polymer ?
#
loop_
_entity_poly.entity_id
_entity_poly.type
_entity_poly.pdbx_seq_one_letter_code
_entity_poly.pdbx_strand_id
1 'polypeptide(L)'
;GYVNGVTSAIQTQLDTKEQIGKKTIWVPAAAMYPNTTNGCAALAQVELSNGPELKVLDFDDGSDEFAQFTVAFPKSWNEGTITFQPFWTISATGTNTVAWQLQAVSFADNADQNTTFGTAVATSAKAHSGTSGDLMVSAESGAVTVKNAAVDTVTYFQINRDTSADNHASDARLVGIKIFYTTDAVNDA
;
A
#
# COMPACT_ATOMS: atom_id res chain seq x y z
N GLY A 1 46.40 -1.48 7.88
CA GLY A 1 46.05 -2.88 7.78
C GLY A 1 45.84 -3.24 6.34
N TYR A 2 46.67 -4.13 5.80
CA TYR A 2 46.57 -4.58 4.41
C TYR A 2 45.46 -5.63 4.31
N VAL A 3 44.50 -5.43 3.41
CA VAL A 3 43.64 -6.50 2.91
C VAL A 3 44.42 -7.25 1.79
N ASN A 4 45.41 -8.01 2.18
CA ASN A 4 46.15 -8.84 1.26
C ASN A 4 45.28 -10.07 0.92
N GLY A 5 44.87 -10.22 -0.31
CA GLY A 5 44.08 -11.36 -0.78
C GLY A 5 42.60 -11.07 -1.07
N VAL A 6 42.19 -9.79 -1.11
CA VAL A 6 40.86 -9.40 -1.61
C VAL A 6 40.88 -9.60 -3.13
N THR A 7 40.46 -10.76 -3.54
CA THR A 7 40.20 -11.09 -4.95
C THR A 7 38.75 -10.72 -5.31
N SER A 8 38.37 -10.84 -6.58
CA SER A 8 36.99 -10.65 -7.05
C SER A 8 35.89 -11.31 -6.20
N ALA A 9 36.23 -12.28 -5.35
CA ALA A 9 35.33 -12.96 -4.44
C ALA A 9 34.72 -12.04 -3.36
N ILE A 10 35.38 -10.95 -2.94
CA ILE A 10 34.80 -10.04 -1.93
C ILE A 10 33.72 -9.12 -2.56
N GLN A 11 33.97 -8.62 -3.76
CA GLN A 11 32.91 -7.85 -4.45
C GLN A 11 31.70 -8.74 -4.68
N THR A 12 31.89 -9.99 -5.14
CA THR A 12 30.80 -10.96 -5.27
C THR A 12 30.11 -11.25 -3.94
N GLN A 13 30.85 -11.35 -2.82
CA GLN A 13 30.29 -11.54 -1.49
C GLN A 13 29.52 -10.31 -0.99
N LEU A 14 29.97 -9.10 -1.32
CA LEU A 14 29.26 -7.85 -1.02
C LEU A 14 28.00 -7.72 -1.87
N ASP A 15 28.07 -8.11 -3.14
CA ASP A 15 26.94 -8.07 -4.07
C ASP A 15 25.84 -9.10 -3.73
N THR A 16 26.19 -10.16 -3.00
CA THR A 16 25.23 -11.19 -2.54
C THR A 16 24.65 -10.92 -1.15
N LYS A 17 25.15 -9.93 -0.43
CA LYS A 17 24.56 -9.54 0.87
C LYS A 17 23.25 -8.82 0.64
N GLU A 18 22.27 -9.11 1.48
CA GLU A 18 21.05 -8.34 1.53
C GLU A 18 21.39 -6.85 1.73
N GLN A 19 20.92 -6.01 0.80
CA GLN A 19 21.24 -4.58 0.85
C GLN A 19 20.19 -3.84 1.65
N ILE A 20 20.64 -2.88 2.45
CA ILE A 20 19.76 -1.86 3.03
C ILE A 20 19.14 -1.01 1.92
N GLY A 21 17.98 -0.46 2.15
CA GLY A 21 17.30 0.41 1.20
C GLY A 21 15.81 0.15 1.09
N LYS A 22 15.26 0.48 -0.06
CA LYS A 22 13.82 0.38 -0.31
C LYS A 22 13.38 -1.07 -0.45
N LYS A 23 12.40 -1.47 0.35
CA LYS A 23 11.77 -2.80 0.36
C LYS A 23 10.27 -2.67 0.05
N THR A 24 9.65 -3.80 -0.28
CA THR A 24 8.24 -3.84 -0.70
C THR A 24 7.45 -4.86 0.12
N ILE A 25 6.27 -4.45 0.58
CA ILE A 25 5.25 -5.35 1.13
C ILE A 25 4.05 -5.30 0.18
N TRP A 26 3.54 -6.46 -0.25
CA TRP A 26 2.27 -6.57 -0.94
C TRP A 26 1.14 -6.81 0.05
N VAL A 27 0.10 -5.97 0.01
CA VAL A 27 -1.12 -6.12 0.81
C VAL A 27 -2.29 -6.33 -0.14
N PRO A 28 -2.81 -7.55 -0.29
CA PRO A 28 -3.98 -7.81 -1.12
C PRO A 28 -5.26 -7.25 -0.48
N ALA A 29 -6.26 -6.90 -1.27
CA ALA A 29 -7.56 -6.48 -0.77
C ALA A 29 -8.18 -7.50 0.19
N ALA A 30 -7.89 -8.80 0.01
CA ALA A 30 -8.33 -9.87 0.90
C ALA A 30 -7.77 -9.79 2.34
N ALA A 31 -6.71 -9.02 2.57
CA ALA A 31 -6.15 -8.75 3.90
C ALA A 31 -6.70 -7.45 4.53
N MET A 32 -7.61 -6.79 3.84
CA MET A 32 -8.23 -5.54 4.27
C MET A 32 -9.67 -5.77 4.71
N TYR A 33 -10.21 -4.84 5.51
CA TYR A 33 -11.60 -4.87 5.96
C TYR A 33 -12.20 -3.47 5.89
N PRO A 34 -13.49 -3.35 5.48
CA PRO A 34 -14.20 -2.07 5.47
C PRO A 34 -14.32 -1.47 6.87
N ASN A 35 -14.30 -0.15 6.95
CA ASN A 35 -14.65 0.55 8.19
C ASN A 35 -16.10 0.27 8.58
N THR A 36 -16.42 0.32 9.87
CA THR A 36 -17.81 0.21 10.34
C THR A 36 -18.65 1.41 9.90
N THR A 37 -18.03 2.60 9.88
CA THR A 37 -18.67 3.84 9.39
C THR A 37 -17.96 4.30 8.14
N ASN A 38 -18.71 4.59 7.09
CA ASN A 38 -18.19 4.95 5.77
C ASN A 38 -17.20 3.91 5.21
N GLY A 39 -17.47 2.63 5.45
CA GLY A 39 -16.66 1.54 4.88
C GLY A 39 -17.02 1.29 3.43
N CYS A 40 -16.03 0.87 2.65
CA CYS A 40 -16.27 0.36 1.31
C CYS A 40 -17.11 -0.93 1.33
N ALA A 41 -17.50 -1.44 0.18
CA ALA A 41 -18.25 -2.69 0.10
C ALA A 41 -17.46 -3.87 0.71
N ALA A 42 -18.17 -4.88 1.18
CA ALA A 42 -17.55 -6.10 1.70
C ALA A 42 -16.69 -6.79 0.64
N LEU A 43 -15.68 -7.54 1.09
CA LEU A 43 -14.79 -8.28 0.20
C LEU A 43 -15.58 -9.14 -0.80
N ALA A 44 -15.41 -8.85 -2.07
CA ALA A 44 -16.05 -9.57 -3.17
C ALA A 44 -15.07 -10.54 -3.85
N GLN A 45 -15.63 -11.56 -4.48
CA GLN A 45 -14.95 -12.42 -5.43
C GLN A 45 -15.53 -12.16 -6.81
N VAL A 46 -14.67 -11.81 -7.75
CA VAL A 46 -15.05 -11.53 -9.14
C VAL A 46 -14.50 -12.62 -10.03
N GLU A 47 -15.40 -13.38 -10.66
CA GLU A 47 -15.06 -14.39 -11.65
C GLU A 47 -14.72 -13.71 -12.98
N LEU A 48 -13.57 -14.06 -13.54
CA LEU A 48 -13.19 -13.71 -14.90
C LEU A 48 -13.35 -14.96 -15.78
N SER A 49 -14.05 -14.84 -16.89
CA SER A 49 -14.46 -15.98 -17.73
C SER A 49 -13.31 -16.85 -18.24
N ASN A 50 -12.08 -16.36 -18.31
CA ASN A 50 -10.90 -17.08 -18.79
C ASN A 50 -9.64 -16.85 -17.92
N GLY A 51 -9.80 -16.33 -16.72
CA GLY A 51 -8.67 -15.90 -15.89
C GLY A 51 -8.83 -16.27 -14.41
N PRO A 52 -7.98 -15.67 -13.56
CA PRO A 52 -8.09 -15.85 -12.12
C PRO A 52 -9.36 -15.18 -11.57
N GLU A 53 -9.87 -15.73 -10.48
CA GLU A 53 -10.86 -15.04 -9.67
C GLU A 53 -10.19 -13.94 -8.83
N LEU A 54 -10.73 -12.73 -8.89
CA LEU A 54 -10.19 -11.60 -8.16
C LEU A 54 -10.85 -11.47 -6.79
N LYS A 55 -10.07 -11.20 -5.76
CA LYS A 55 -10.57 -10.71 -4.46
C LYS A 55 -10.39 -9.20 -4.45
N VAL A 56 -11.51 -8.47 -4.33
CA VAL A 56 -11.54 -7.01 -4.44
C VAL A 56 -12.37 -6.37 -3.34
N LEU A 57 -12.07 -5.11 -3.05
CA LEU A 57 -12.92 -4.21 -2.30
C LEU A 57 -13.42 -3.12 -3.26
N ASP A 58 -14.72 -2.93 -3.36
CA ASP A 58 -15.34 -1.93 -4.23
C ASP A 58 -15.56 -0.63 -3.42
N PHE A 59 -15.10 0.48 -3.98
CA PHE A 59 -15.20 1.83 -3.41
C PHE A 59 -16.09 2.70 -4.31
N ASP A 60 -17.12 3.30 -3.71
CA ASP A 60 -18.10 4.16 -4.36
C ASP A 60 -17.44 5.36 -5.10
N ASP A 61 -18.10 5.86 -6.13
CA ASP A 61 -17.68 7.03 -6.89
C ASP A 61 -18.22 8.36 -6.32
N GLY A 62 -19.23 8.29 -5.46
CA GLY A 62 -19.95 9.47 -4.92
C GLY A 62 -19.50 9.93 -3.54
N SER A 63 -18.75 9.11 -2.79
CA SER A 63 -18.31 9.42 -1.42
C SER A 63 -17.02 8.71 -1.08
N ASP A 64 -16.22 9.32 -0.19
CA ASP A 64 -15.03 8.67 0.34
C ASP A 64 -15.42 7.52 1.26
N GLU A 65 -15.06 6.32 0.85
CA GLU A 65 -15.21 5.08 1.61
C GLU A 65 -13.87 4.54 2.05
N PHE A 66 -13.83 3.83 3.16
CA PHE A 66 -12.60 3.46 3.83
C PHE A 66 -12.46 1.96 4.05
N ALA A 67 -11.24 1.45 3.88
CA ALA A 67 -10.84 0.13 4.34
C ALA A 67 -9.55 0.24 5.18
N GLN A 68 -9.37 -0.72 6.09
CA GLN A 68 -8.21 -0.77 6.97
C GLN A 68 -7.47 -2.11 6.84
N PHE A 69 -6.20 -2.09 7.19
CA PHE A 69 -5.34 -3.26 7.34
C PHE A 69 -4.19 -2.94 8.28
N THR A 70 -3.44 -3.97 8.66
CA THR A 70 -2.29 -3.81 9.58
C THR A 70 -1.02 -4.38 8.98
N VAL A 71 0.11 -3.77 9.35
CA VAL A 71 1.46 -4.26 9.07
C VAL A 71 2.30 -4.14 10.32
N ALA A 72 3.05 -5.20 10.66
CA ALA A 72 4.17 -5.10 11.60
C ALA A 72 5.43 -5.00 10.75
N PHE A 73 6.09 -3.84 10.78
CA PHE A 73 7.33 -3.64 10.06
C PHE A 73 8.48 -4.42 10.72
N PRO A 74 9.46 -4.89 9.93
CA PRO A 74 10.65 -5.51 10.49
C PRO A 74 11.46 -4.50 11.31
N LYS A 75 12.27 -4.97 12.26
CA LYS A 75 13.15 -4.09 13.08
C LYS A 75 14.18 -3.32 12.25
N SER A 76 14.49 -3.83 11.08
CA SER A 76 15.35 -3.17 10.10
C SER A 76 14.70 -1.97 9.39
N TRP A 77 13.40 -1.67 9.63
CA TRP A 77 12.79 -0.45 9.12
C TRP A 77 13.37 0.78 9.80
N ASN A 78 13.70 1.79 9.01
CA ASN A 78 14.31 3.04 9.48
C ASN A 78 13.32 4.01 10.17
N GLU A 79 12.09 3.56 10.47
CA GLU A 79 11.01 4.37 11.08
C GLU A 79 10.63 5.64 10.28
N GLY A 80 11.10 5.72 9.04
CA GLY A 80 10.85 6.84 8.15
C GLY A 80 9.48 6.78 7.48
N THR A 81 9.29 7.71 6.54
CA THR A 81 8.10 7.72 5.68
C THR A 81 8.06 6.51 4.77
N ILE A 82 6.85 6.11 4.41
CA ILE A 82 6.59 5.06 3.41
C ILE A 82 5.97 5.70 2.16
N THR A 83 5.89 4.94 1.07
CA THR A 83 5.08 5.26 -0.09
C THR A 83 4.21 4.08 -0.45
N PHE A 84 3.17 4.27 -1.25
CA PHE A 84 2.30 3.18 -1.67
C PHE A 84 1.95 3.26 -3.16
N GLN A 85 1.56 2.12 -3.72
CA GLN A 85 1.16 1.99 -5.12
C GLN A 85 -0.08 1.11 -5.23
N PRO A 86 -1.26 1.66 -5.55
CA PRO A 86 -2.50 0.91 -5.72
C PRO A 86 -2.54 0.12 -7.04
N PHE A 87 -3.15 -1.06 -6.95
CA PHE A 87 -3.54 -1.94 -8.04
C PHE A 87 -5.06 -2.08 -8.00
N TRP A 88 -5.75 -1.70 -9.09
CA TRP A 88 -7.19 -1.60 -9.10
C TRP A 88 -7.75 -1.89 -10.51
N THR A 89 -9.05 -2.09 -10.59
CA THR A 89 -9.79 -2.29 -11.84
C THR A 89 -11.17 -1.63 -11.74
N ILE A 90 -11.87 -1.55 -12.84
CA ILE A 90 -13.27 -1.10 -12.92
C ILE A 90 -14.05 -2.08 -13.80
N SER A 91 -15.31 -2.34 -13.42
CA SER A 91 -16.21 -3.22 -14.21
C SER A 91 -16.93 -2.50 -15.37
N ALA A 92 -16.74 -1.19 -15.48
CA ALA A 92 -17.32 -0.37 -16.54
C ALA A 92 -16.26 0.04 -17.58
N THR A 93 -16.71 0.73 -18.61
CA THR A 93 -15.87 1.39 -19.61
C THR A 93 -15.80 2.88 -19.32
N GLY A 94 -14.83 3.57 -19.87
CA GLY A 94 -14.58 4.98 -19.67
C GLY A 94 -13.11 5.23 -19.33
N THR A 95 -12.61 6.40 -19.69
CA THR A 95 -11.20 6.77 -19.52
C THR A 95 -10.97 7.80 -18.40
N ASN A 96 -11.98 8.02 -17.57
CA ASN A 96 -11.92 8.92 -16.43
C ASN A 96 -10.94 8.42 -15.39
N THR A 97 -10.56 9.28 -14.45
CA THR A 97 -9.48 9.02 -13.50
C THR A 97 -9.97 8.50 -12.17
N VAL A 98 -9.11 7.73 -11.50
CA VAL A 98 -9.27 7.32 -10.09
C VAL A 98 -8.04 7.75 -9.30
N ALA A 99 -8.23 8.26 -8.09
CA ALA A 99 -7.20 8.61 -7.13
C ALA A 99 -7.41 7.84 -5.82
N TRP A 100 -6.29 7.54 -5.13
CA TRP A 100 -6.30 6.79 -3.87
C TRP A 100 -5.55 7.54 -2.80
N GLN A 101 -6.01 7.47 -1.56
CA GLN A 101 -5.32 8.04 -0.40
C GLN A 101 -4.96 6.95 0.61
N LEU A 102 -3.86 7.17 1.33
CA LEU A 102 -3.41 6.32 2.44
C LEU A 102 -2.98 7.17 3.61
N GLN A 103 -3.35 6.73 4.82
CA GLN A 103 -2.89 7.28 6.09
C GLN A 103 -2.54 6.15 7.06
N ALA A 104 -1.70 6.44 8.05
CA ALA A 104 -1.18 5.42 8.94
C ALA A 104 -0.97 5.93 10.38
N VAL A 105 -1.04 4.99 11.34
CA VAL A 105 -0.71 5.21 12.75
C VAL A 105 -0.16 3.92 13.34
N SER A 106 0.91 4.01 14.14
CA SER A 106 1.52 2.88 14.85
C SER A 106 1.21 2.91 16.33
N PHE A 107 1.13 1.72 16.92
CA PHE A 107 0.89 1.51 18.35
C PHE A 107 1.94 0.57 18.92
N ALA A 108 2.68 1.07 19.90
CA ALA A 108 3.59 0.29 20.75
C ALA A 108 2.84 -0.39 21.91
N ASP A 109 3.54 -1.21 22.66
CA ASP A 109 3.01 -1.79 23.90
C ASP A 109 2.50 -0.69 24.85
N ASN A 110 1.33 -0.93 25.47
CA ASN A 110 0.60 0.01 26.34
C ASN A 110 0.16 1.34 25.70
N ALA A 111 0.25 1.51 24.39
CA ALA A 111 -0.26 2.71 23.70
C ALA A 111 -1.80 2.74 23.67
N ASP A 112 -2.39 3.92 23.85
CA ASP A 112 -3.83 4.12 23.63
C ASP A 112 -4.16 4.02 22.13
N GLN A 113 -4.90 2.98 21.76
CA GLN A 113 -5.34 2.75 20.37
C GLN A 113 -6.47 3.71 19.91
N ASN A 114 -7.09 4.43 20.83
CA ASN A 114 -8.08 5.45 20.48
C ASN A 114 -7.41 6.77 20.05
N THR A 115 -6.68 6.70 18.96
CA THR A 115 -5.90 7.83 18.43
C THR A 115 -6.15 8.00 16.93
N THR A 116 -6.13 9.24 16.45
CA THR A 116 -6.37 9.55 15.04
C THR A 116 -5.21 9.09 14.16
N PHE A 117 -5.51 8.69 12.93
CA PHE A 117 -4.50 8.47 11.89
C PHE A 117 -3.64 9.73 11.66
N GLY A 118 -2.51 9.55 10.99
CA GLY A 118 -1.71 10.63 10.43
C GLY A 118 -2.41 11.30 9.24
N THR A 119 -1.75 12.28 8.62
CA THR A 119 -2.28 12.97 7.42
C THR A 119 -2.34 12.01 6.24
N ALA A 120 -3.48 11.98 5.57
CA ALA A 120 -3.66 11.21 4.33
C ALA A 120 -2.82 11.80 3.19
N VAL A 121 -2.26 10.94 2.37
CA VAL A 121 -1.50 11.31 1.16
C VAL A 121 -2.14 10.65 -0.04
N ALA A 122 -2.46 11.45 -1.07
CA ALA A 122 -3.05 10.98 -2.31
C ALA A 122 -1.99 10.52 -3.33
N THR A 123 -2.36 9.55 -4.16
CA THR A 123 -1.67 9.31 -5.44
C THR A 123 -2.10 10.36 -6.46
N SER A 124 -1.29 10.56 -7.50
CA SER A 124 -1.80 11.23 -8.69
C SER A 124 -2.96 10.43 -9.28
N ALA A 125 -4.02 11.12 -9.71
CA ALA A 125 -5.15 10.50 -10.38
C ALA A 125 -4.69 9.77 -11.65
N LYS A 126 -5.13 8.52 -11.83
CA LYS A 126 -4.79 7.68 -12.98
C LYS A 126 -6.00 7.43 -13.84
N ALA A 127 -5.89 7.73 -15.15
CA ALA A 127 -6.93 7.40 -16.12
C ALA A 127 -7.09 5.88 -16.25
N HIS A 128 -8.34 5.41 -16.29
CA HIS A 128 -8.68 4.04 -16.66
C HIS A 128 -8.43 3.80 -18.15
N SER A 129 -8.16 2.57 -18.54
CA SER A 129 -7.89 2.20 -19.93
C SER A 129 -9.08 2.37 -20.88
N GLY A 130 -10.29 2.38 -20.33
CA GLY A 130 -11.54 2.33 -21.08
C GLY A 130 -12.07 0.92 -21.36
N THR A 131 -11.34 -0.11 -20.92
CA THR A 131 -11.73 -1.53 -21.06
C THR A 131 -12.09 -2.11 -19.71
N SER A 132 -13.32 -2.59 -19.57
CA SER A 132 -13.80 -3.23 -18.35
C SER A 132 -12.88 -4.39 -17.92
N GLY A 133 -12.48 -4.41 -16.66
CA GLY A 133 -11.67 -5.47 -16.07
C GLY A 133 -10.16 -5.34 -16.27
N ASP A 134 -9.68 -4.35 -17.02
CA ASP A 134 -8.25 -4.10 -17.15
C ASP A 134 -7.63 -3.75 -15.79
N LEU A 135 -6.47 -4.34 -15.51
CA LEU A 135 -5.70 -4.00 -14.32
C LEU A 135 -5.02 -2.65 -14.49
N MET A 136 -5.30 -1.74 -13.59
CA MET A 136 -4.67 -0.44 -13.49
C MET A 136 -3.64 -0.43 -12.36
N VAL A 137 -2.49 0.16 -12.61
CA VAL A 137 -1.42 0.37 -11.61
C VAL A 137 -1.19 1.87 -11.51
N SER A 138 -1.56 2.47 -10.39
CA SER A 138 -1.31 3.89 -10.13
C SER A 138 0.18 4.18 -9.99
N ALA A 139 0.58 5.43 -10.18
CA ALA A 139 1.92 5.86 -9.82
C ALA A 139 2.15 5.68 -8.30
N GLU A 140 3.40 5.52 -7.91
CA GLU A 140 3.79 5.54 -6.51
C GLU A 140 3.42 6.90 -5.90
N SER A 141 2.90 6.90 -4.68
CA SER A 141 2.49 8.11 -3.96
C SER A 141 3.68 8.99 -3.53
N GLY A 142 3.38 10.20 -3.08
CA GLY A 142 4.29 10.96 -2.22
C GLY A 142 4.52 10.25 -0.87
N ALA A 143 5.41 10.83 -0.06
CA ALA A 143 5.78 10.30 1.24
C ALA A 143 4.59 10.35 2.23
N VAL A 144 4.21 9.21 2.77
CA VAL A 144 3.20 9.05 3.84
C VAL A 144 3.93 8.98 5.17
N THR A 145 3.63 9.91 6.07
CA THR A 145 4.16 9.86 7.44
C THR A 145 3.35 8.85 8.26
N VAL A 146 4.01 7.85 8.79
CA VAL A 146 3.43 6.95 9.78
C VAL A 146 3.43 7.65 11.13
N LYS A 147 2.25 8.01 11.64
CA LYS A 147 2.13 8.65 12.95
C LYS A 147 2.60 7.68 14.04
N ASN A 148 3.41 8.15 14.98
CA ASN A 148 4.02 7.35 16.04
C ASN A 148 4.88 6.18 15.52
N ALA A 149 5.56 6.38 14.37
CA ALA A 149 6.43 5.37 13.80
C ALA A 149 7.48 4.89 14.81
N ALA A 150 7.58 3.58 14.97
CA ALA A 150 8.60 2.92 15.79
C ALA A 150 8.69 1.44 15.39
N VAL A 151 9.82 0.80 15.66
CA VAL A 151 9.95 -0.67 15.60
C VAL A 151 9.19 -1.33 16.76
N ASP A 152 8.95 -2.63 16.68
CA ASP A 152 8.19 -3.40 17.64
C ASP A 152 6.76 -2.84 17.89
N THR A 153 6.15 -2.30 16.84
CA THR A 153 4.78 -1.77 16.83
C THR A 153 3.91 -2.49 15.81
N VAL A 154 2.60 -2.35 15.97
CA VAL A 154 1.66 -2.64 14.89
C VAL A 154 1.20 -1.34 14.26
N THR A 155 1.33 -1.23 12.94
CA THR A 155 0.89 -0.08 12.17
C THR A 155 -0.46 -0.37 11.54
N TYR A 156 -1.45 0.45 11.84
CA TYR A 156 -2.74 0.46 11.19
C TYR A 156 -2.70 1.42 10.02
N PHE A 157 -3.22 0.98 8.91
CA PHE A 157 -3.40 1.77 7.69
C PHE A 157 -4.88 1.94 7.39
N GLN A 158 -5.22 3.08 6.83
CA GLN A 158 -6.53 3.32 6.26
C GLN A 158 -6.36 3.82 4.84
N ILE A 159 -7.00 3.13 3.88
CA ILE A 159 -7.02 3.47 2.46
C ILE A 159 -8.43 3.90 2.08
N ASN A 160 -8.53 4.89 1.20
CA ASN A 160 -9.78 5.29 0.56
C ASN A 160 -9.56 5.67 -0.91
N ARG A 161 -10.66 5.65 -1.67
CA ARG A 161 -10.74 6.34 -2.95
C ARG A 161 -10.96 7.83 -2.65
N ASP A 162 -10.15 8.72 -3.25
CA ASP A 162 -10.29 10.17 -3.12
C ASP A 162 -11.25 10.69 -4.20
N THR A 163 -12.54 10.70 -3.90
CA THR A 163 -13.58 11.11 -4.84
C THR A 163 -13.51 12.60 -5.20
N SER A 164 -12.82 13.40 -4.40
CA SER A 164 -12.59 14.82 -4.70
C SER A 164 -11.49 15.04 -5.74
N ALA A 165 -10.57 14.10 -5.89
CA ALA A 165 -9.42 14.15 -6.80
C ALA A 165 -9.59 13.26 -8.04
N ASP A 166 -10.70 12.53 -8.15
CA ASP A 166 -11.02 11.69 -9.30
C ASP A 166 -12.34 12.11 -9.99
N ASN A 167 -12.67 11.47 -11.10
CA ASN A 167 -13.89 11.76 -11.85
C ASN A 167 -14.50 10.54 -12.56
N HIS A 168 -14.12 9.32 -12.17
CA HIS A 168 -14.70 8.11 -12.75
C HIS A 168 -16.04 7.79 -12.07
N ALA A 169 -17.13 7.84 -12.85
CA ALA A 169 -18.50 7.65 -12.36
C ALA A 169 -18.88 6.16 -12.28
N SER A 170 -18.03 5.34 -11.67
CA SER A 170 -18.28 3.93 -11.35
C SER A 170 -17.38 3.52 -10.21
N ASP A 171 -17.80 2.52 -9.43
CA ASP A 171 -17.03 1.98 -8.33
C ASP A 171 -15.65 1.50 -8.79
N ALA A 172 -14.64 1.83 -8.00
CA ALA A 172 -13.28 1.37 -8.22
C ALA A 172 -12.99 0.13 -7.35
N ARG A 173 -12.56 -0.95 -8.01
CA ARG A 173 -12.25 -2.24 -7.37
C ARG A 173 -10.78 -2.29 -6.99
N LEU A 174 -10.46 -2.15 -5.71
CA LEU A 174 -9.11 -2.34 -5.22
C LEU A 174 -8.75 -3.83 -5.21
N VAL A 175 -7.65 -4.18 -5.88
CA VAL A 175 -7.05 -5.53 -5.88
C VAL A 175 -6.04 -5.67 -4.75
N GLY A 176 -5.31 -4.59 -4.46
CA GLY A 176 -4.33 -4.51 -3.40
C GLY A 176 -3.38 -3.34 -3.59
N ILE A 177 -2.42 -3.22 -2.68
CA ILE A 177 -1.39 -2.19 -2.76
C ILE A 177 0.00 -2.76 -2.50
N LYS A 178 1.00 -2.13 -3.09
CA LYS A 178 2.37 -2.23 -2.59
C LYS A 178 2.62 -1.12 -1.59
N ILE A 179 3.26 -1.46 -0.48
CA ILE A 179 3.86 -0.49 0.44
C ILE A 179 5.36 -0.57 0.24
N PHE A 180 6.01 0.59 0.11
CA PHE A 180 7.46 0.70 0.04
C PHE A 180 7.96 1.39 1.30
N TYR A 181 8.95 0.78 1.95
CA TYR A 181 9.60 1.30 3.14
C TYR A 181 11.11 1.15 3.00
N THR A 182 11.87 1.88 3.79
CA THR A 182 13.34 1.85 3.73
C THR A 182 13.90 1.13 4.95
N THR A 183 14.89 0.28 4.75
CA THR A 183 15.64 -0.36 5.82
C THR A 183 16.99 0.33 6.03
N ASP A 184 17.46 0.41 7.26
CA ASP A 184 18.78 0.91 7.66
C ASP A 184 19.70 -0.19 8.22
N ALA A 185 19.16 -1.40 8.36
CA ALA A 185 19.90 -2.61 8.72
C ALA A 185 19.64 -3.74 7.71
N VAL A 186 20.52 -4.71 7.63
CA VAL A 186 20.39 -5.86 6.71
C VAL A 186 19.50 -6.97 7.26
N ASN A 187 19.24 -6.98 8.56
CA ASN A 187 18.41 -7.96 9.26
C ASN A 187 17.80 -7.35 10.53
N ASP A 188 16.98 -8.12 11.21
CA ASP A 188 16.26 -7.75 12.42
C ASP A 188 17.02 -8.12 13.74
N ALA A 189 18.32 -8.37 13.65
CA ALA A 189 19.15 -8.75 14.80
C ALA A 189 19.55 -7.55 15.67
#